data_6b800ffde3cf4bfb69603d0772db21a6
#
_entry.id   6b800ffde3cf4bfb69603d0772db21a6
#
_cell.length_a   1.000
_cell.length_b   1.000
_cell.length_c   1.000
_cell.angle_alpha   90.00
_cell.angle_beta   90.00
_cell.angle_gamma   90.00
#
_symmetry.space_group_name_H-M   'P 1'
#
loop_
_entity.id
_entity.type
_entity.pdbx_description
1 polymer ?
#
loop_
_entity_poly.entity_id
_entity_poly.type
_entity_poly.pdbx_seq_one_letter_code
_entity_poly.pdbx_strand_id
1 'polypeptide(L)'
;FESHHAREAFPCVDEPEAKATFDLTLTIPKGEVALSNTPVKSQVNEGQTVVTTFETTPKMSTYLLAFVYGEMQYKEAKTKDGVVVRVWATKAQNTEALDFPLDVGVKVVEFFNDYYGVPYPLAKCDHVALPDFSSAAMENWGLITYREAYLLVDPKTTSQSMKEVITTVIAHELSHQWFGNLVTMKWWDDLWLNESFANVMEYVATDALFPEWNIWDTFVSHEGLSSLRRDSLPGVQSVRTAVKHPDEISSLFDPSIVYAKGGRLLNMLMNYLGSDDFRKGLKMYFEKHKYGNTTGSDLWAALAEASGKDVAGFMEPWLTRSGFPVVSVDQVGSSVAIEQNHFLVDPSKVDTERMWPVPLLSTSSEIPELLSKRG
;
A
#
# COMPACT_ATOMS: atom_id res chain seq x y z
N PHE A 1 3.08 15.41 -0.40
CA PHE A 1 4.15 15.91 0.53
C PHE A 1 4.72 14.81 1.44
N GLU A 2 4.60 13.56 1.05
CA GLU A 2 5.17 12.44 1.78
C GLU A 2 6.71 12.58 1.89
N SER A 3 7.26 12.23 2.95
CA SER A 3 6.68 11.78 4.22
C SER A 3 6.43 12.92 5.19
N HIS A 4 7.28 13.93 5.23
CA HIS A 4 7.30 15.01 6.21
C HIS A 4 7.68 16.37 5.58
N HIS A 5 7.25 16.57 4.30
CA HIS A 5 7.58 17.75 3.50
C HIS A 5 6.41 18.75 3.36
N ALA A 6 5.23 18.49 3.97
CA ALA A 6 4.16 19.49 3.99
C ALA A 6 4.59 20.75 4.74
N ARG A 7 5.40 20.62 5.79
CA ARG A 7 6.00 21.72 6.56
C ARG A 7 6.89 22.66 5.74
N GLU A 8 7.40 22.20 4.60
CA GLU A 8 8.19 23.01 3.68
C GLU A 8 7.32 23.89 2.77
N ALA A 9 6.05 23.46 2.56
CA ALA A 9 5.10 24.17 1.71
C ALA A 9 4.20 25.13 2.48
N PHE A 10 3.80 24.76 3.72
CA PHE A 10 2.94 25.59 4.58
C PHE A 10 3.13 25.27 6.07
N PRO A 11 2.88 26.24 6.99
CA PRO A 11 2.95 26.00 8.43
C PRO A 11 1.90 24.99 8.87
N CYS A 12 2.34 23.85 9.44
CA CYS A 12 1.45 22.80 9.94
C CYS A 12 2.14 21.96 11.01
N VAL A 13 1.35 21.17 11.75
CA VAL A 13 1.83 20.03 12.51
C VAL A 13 1.90 18.85 11.53
N ASP A 14 3.10 18.62 11.00
CA ASP A 14 3.34 17.64 9.92
C ASP A 14 3.64 16.27 10.50
N GLU A 15 2.61 15.68 11.07
CA GLU A 15 2.60 14.35 11.69
C GLU A 15 1.37 13.56 11.24
N PRO A 16 1.45 12.23 11.06
CA PRO A 16 0.34 11.44 10.52
C PRO A 16 -0.96 11.55 11.32
N GLU A 17 -0.88 11.69 12.66
CA GLU A 17 -2.07 11.77 13.50
C GLU A 17 -2.64 13.21 13.62
N ALA A 18 -1.90 14.24 13.21
CA ALA A 18 -2.37 15.62 13.22
C ALA A 18 -3.28 15.90 12.02
N LYS A 19 -4.37 15.15 11.90
CA LYS A 19 -5.32 15.28 10.79
C LYS A 19 -6.17 16.54 10.86
N ALA A 20 -6.38 17.16 9.69
CA ALA A 20 -7.25 18.32 9.50
C ALA A 20 -8.06 18.19 8.21
N THR A 21 -9.05 19.05 8.04
CA THR A 21 -9.67 19.34 6.75
C THR A 21 -8.90 20.48 6.09
N PHE A 22 -8.87 20.51 4.77
CA PHE A 22 -8.16 21.53 3.99
C PHE A 22 -9.12 22.20 3.02
N ASP A 23 -9.12 23.54 3.04
CA ASP A 23 -9.74 24.39 2.02
C ASP A 23 -8.63 24.93 1.13
N LEU A 24 -8.58 24.47 -0.13
CA LEU A 24 -7.53 24.88 -1.07
C LEU A 24 -8.10 25.81 -2.13
N THR A 25 -7.36 26.89 -2.39
CA THR A 25 -7.59 27.77 -3.53
C THR A 25 -6.26 28.00 -4.25
N LEU A 26 -6.25 27.79 -5.55
CA LEU A 26 -5.08 28.01 -6.42
C LEU A 26 -5.36 29.13 -7.40
N THR A 27 -4.42 30.04 -7.54
CA THR A 27 -4.40 31.04 -8.61
C THR A 27 -3.35 30.62 -9.63
N ILE A 28 -3.79 30.24 -10.83
CA ILE A 28 -2.96 29.69 -11.89
C ILE A 28 -3.07 30.52 -13.17
N PRO A 29 -2.13 30.41 -14.13
CA PRO A 29 -2.23 31.03 -15.43
C PRO A 29 -3.51 30.60 -16.18
N LYS A 30 -4.09 31.52 -16.94
CA LYS A 30 -5.25 31.25 -17.78
C LYS A 30 -4.91 30.26 -18.90
N GLY A 31 -5.73 29.23 -19.05
CA GLY A 31 -5.54 28.16 -20.06
C GLY A 31 -4.91 26.89 -19.48
N GLU A 32 -4.45 26.93 -18.24
CA GLU A 32 -4.01 25.76 -17.50
C GLU A 32 -5.14 25.14 -16.67
N VAL A 33 -4.96 23.89 -16.30
CA VAL A 33 -5.89 23.13 -15.44
C VAL A 33 -5.29 23.05 -14.05
N ALA A 34 -6.10 23.28 -13.01
CA ALA A 34 -5.75 23.01 -11.62
C ALA A 34 -6.44 21.75 -11.13
N LEU A 35 -5.68 20.86 -10.47
CA LEU A 35 -6.14 19.62 -9.86
C LEU A 35 -5.78 19.62 -8.38
N SER A 36 -6.63 19.04 -7.53
CA SER A 36 -6.33 18.77 -6.13
C SER A 36 -7.10 17.54 -5.64
N ASN A 37 -7.02 17.24 -4.35
CA ASN A 37 -7.63 16.07 -3.71
C ASN A 37 -9.14 15.94 -3.96
N THR A 38 -9.86 17.07 -4.02
CA THR A 38 -11.33 17.15 -4.12
C THR A 38 -11.78 17.80 -5.42
N PRO A 39 -13.07 17.69 -5.80
CA PRO A 39 -13.61 18.38 -6.95
C PRO A 39 -13.47 19.90 -6.87
N VAL A 40 -13.46 20.55 -8.03
CA VAL A 40 -13.54 22.00 -8.12
C VAL A 40 -14.92 22.46 -7.65
N LYS A 41 -14.95 23.39 -6.70
CA LYS A 41 -16.14 24.06 -6.18
C LYS A 41 -16.51 25.28 -7.00
N SER A 42 -15.51 26.09 -7.35
CA SER A 42 -15.72 27.30 -8.17
C SER A 42 -14.46 27.71 -8.90
N GLN A 43 -14.65 28.41 -10.02
CA GLN A 43 -13.58 29.05 -10.78
C GLN A 43 -13.96 30.48 -11.15
N VAL A 44 -13.04 31.41 -10.97
CA VAL A 44 -13.20 32.82 -11.29
C VAL A 44 -12.03 33.27 -12.16
N ASN A 45 -12.35 33.86 -13.32
CA ASN A 45 -11.31 34.45 -14.20
C ASN A 45 -10.92 35.84 -13.70
N GLU A 46 -9.64 36.07 -13.48
CA GLU A 46 -9.06 37.34 -13.02
C GLU A 46 -7.96 37.77 -14.00
N GLY A 47 -8.38 38.37 -15.11
CA GLY A 47 -7.46 38.85 -16.15
C GLY A 47 -6.67 37.70 -16.82
N GLN A 48 -5.38 37.58 -16.51
CA GLN A 48 -4.48 36.55 -17.03
C GLN A 48 -4.40 35.31 -16.14
N THR A 49 -5.14 35.26 -15.05
CA THR A 49 -5.17 34.13 -14.11
C THR A 49 -6.58 33.58 -13.92
N VAL A 50 -6.64 32.38 -13.37
CA VAL A 50 -7.88 31.73 -12.92
C VAL A 50 -7.71 31.36 -11.45
N VAL A 51 -8.63 31.80 -10.63
CA VAL A 51 -8.73 31.43 -9.23
C VAL A 51 -9.63 30.21 -9.13
N THR A 52 -9.09 29.07 -8.77
CA THR A 52 -9.81 27.79 -8.62
C THR A 52 -9.88 27.43 -7.14
N THR A 53 -11.10 27.34 -6.62
CA THR A 53 -11.37 26.85 -5.25
C THR A 53 -11.91 25.44 -5.31
N PHE A 54 -11.37 24.55 -4.47
CA PHE A 54 -11.79 23.17 -4.37
C PHE A 54 -12.78 22.96 -3.22
N GLU A 55 -13.52 21.85 -3.25
CA GLU A 55 -14.33 21.43 -2.11
C GLU A 55 -13.43 21.11 -0.93
N THR A 56 -13.92 21.31 0.29
CA THR A 56 -13.21 20.99 1.53
C THR A 56 -12.86 19.50 1.55
N THR A 57 -11.62 19.14 1.89
CA THR A 57 -11.21 17.74 2.00
C THR A 57 -11.88 17.05 3.19
N PRO A 58 -11.99 15.72 3.18
CA PRO A 58 -12.20 14.99 4.43
C PRO A 58 -11.07 15.28 5.43
N LYS A 59 -11.28 14.88 6.68
CA LYS A 59 -10.23 14.93 7.70
C LYS A 59 -9.13 13.94 7.32
N MET A 60 -7.92 14.43 7.02
CA MET A 60 -6.79 13.63 6.52
C MET A 60 -5.45 14.15 7.06
N SER A 61 -4.41 13.35 6.92
CA SER A 61 -3.03 13.71 7.27
C SER A 61 -2.46 14.73 6.27
N THR A 62 -1.54 15.57 6.72
CA THR A 62 -0.92 16.65 5.93
C THR A 62 -0.20 16.13 4.69
N TYR A 63 0.48 14.99 4.78
CA TYR A 63 1.27 14.43 3.68
C TYR A 63 0.43 14.06 2.45
N LEU A 64 -0.89 13.85 2.62
CA LEU A 64 -1.82 13.51 1.56
C LEU A 64 -2.37 14.70 0.77
N LEU A 65 -2.13 15.94 1.24
CA LEU A 65 -2.52 17.13 0.50
C LEU A 65 -1.65 17.26 -0.76
N ALA A 66 -2.29 17.48 -1.90
CA ALA A 66 -1.59 17.64 -3.16
C ALA A 66 -2.33 18.57 -4.12
N PHE A 67 -1.57 19.16 -5.03
CA PHE A 67 -2.11 19.91 -6.16
C PHE A 67 -1.18 19.78 -7.37
N VAL A 68 -1.78 19.82 -8.55
CA VAL A 68 -1.09 19.83 -9.85
C VAL A 68 -1.72 20.92 -10.70
N TYR A 69 -0.92 21.65 -11.46
CA TYR A 69 -1.43 22.57 -12.47
C TYR A 69 -0.56 22.55 -13.71
N GLY A 70 -1.16 22.85 -14.86
CA GLY A 70 -0.46 22.88 -16.14
C GLY A 70 -1.38 22.63 -17.33
N GLU A 71 -0.77 22.49 -18.50
CA GLU A 71 -1.47 22.11 -19.72
C GLU A 71 -1.73 20.59 -19.76
N MET A 72 -2.89 20.18 -19.32
CA MET A 72 -3.27 18.78 -19.14
C MET A 72 -4.40 18.36 -20.07
N GLN A 73 -4.46 17.06 -20.34
CA GLN A 73 -5.58 16.36 -20.98
C GLN A 73 -5.95 15.14 -20.15
N TYR A 74 -7.17 14.63 -20.33
CA TYR A 74 -7.64 13.49 -19.55
C TYR A 74 -8.63 12.62 -20.32
N LYS A 75 -8.81 11.39 -19.81
CA LYS A 75 -9.97 10.54 -20.06
C LYS A 75 -10.67 10.24 -18.74
N GLU A 76 -11.99 10.05 -18.78
CA GLU A 76 -12.78 9.73 -17.60
C GLU A 76 -13.73 8.56 -17.82
N ALA A 77 -14.02 7.85 -16.74
CA ALA A 77 -15.08 6.86 -16.65
C ALA A 77 -15.68 6.90 -15.24
N LYS A 78 -16.74 6.15 -15.01
CA LYS A 78 -17.38 6.05 -13.68
C LYS A 78 -17.42 4.61 -13.24
N THR A 79 -17.19 4.40 -11.95
CA THR A 79 -17.49 3.13 -11.32
C THR A 79 -19.00 2.89 -11.25
N LYS A 80 -19.40 1.63 -11.00
CA LYS A 80 -20.82 1.26 -10.78
C LYS A 80 -21.50 2.08 -9.67
N ASP A 81 -20.72 2.53 -8.68
CA ASP A 81 -21.20 3.32 -7.54
C ASP A 81 -21.11 4.84 -7.78
N GLY A 82 -20.71 5.25 -9.00
CA GLY A 82 -20.75 6.65 -9.44
C GLY A 82 -19.48 7.47 -9.15
N VAL A 83 -18.42 6.87 -8.62
CA VAL A 83 -17.13 7.56 -8.45
C VAL A 83 -16.54 7.89 -9.81
N VAL A 84 -16.17 9.15 -10.03
CA VAL A 84 -15.55 9.60 -11.27
C VAL A 84 -14.06 9.27 -11.22
N VAL A 85 -13.59 8.39 -12.09
CA VAL A 85 -12.17 8.05 -12.25
C VAL A 85 -11.64 8.79 -13.48
N ARG A 86 -10.50 9.47 -13.34
CA ARG A 86 -9.82 10.16 -14.45
C ARG A 86 -8.36 9.78 -14.50
N VAL A 87 -7.84 9.68 -15.71
CA VAL A 87 -6.40 9.59 -15.96
C VAL A 87 -5.97 10.83 -16.71
N TRP A 88 -5.02 11.55 -16.14
CA TRP A 88 -4.48 12.81 -16.63
C TRP A 88 -3.05 12.66 -17.13
N ALA A 89 -2.70 13.35 -18.19
CA ALA A 89 -1.33 13.52 -18.66
C ALA A 89 -1.13 14.90 -19.30
N THR A 90 0.12 15.30 -19.51
CA THR A 90 0.40 16.50 -20.28
C THR A 90 -0.08 16.33 -21.73
N LYS A 91 -0.34 17.45 -22.42
CA LYS A 91 -0.76 17.44 -23.85
C LYS A 91 0.30 16.87 -24.80
N ALA A 92 1.53 16.67 -24.31
CA ALA A 92 2.60 16.03 -25.08
C ALA A 92 2.39 14.51 -25.26
N GLN A 93 1.58 13.89 -24.41
CA GLN A 93 1.32 12.46 -24.43
C GLN A 93 0.20 12.08 -25.39
N ASN A 94 0.25 10.83 -25.90
CA ASN A 94 -0.85 10.28 -26.71
C ASN A 94 -2.05 9.97 -25.79
N THR A 95 -3.26 10.44 -26.17
CA THR A 95 -4.50 10.16 -25.43
C THR A 95 -4.86 8.68 -25.37
N GLU A 96 -4.45 7.86 -26.33
CA GLU A 96 -4.66 6.41 -26.31
C GLU A 96 -3.90 5.73 -25.14
N ALA A 97 -2.79 6.36 -24.67
CA ALA A 97 -2.03 5.83 -23.54
C ALA A 97 -2.79 5.91 -22.20
N LEU A 98 -3.90 6.63 -22.14
CA LEU A 98 -4.74 6.80 -20.96
C LEU A 98 -5.82 5.70 -20.83
N ASP A 99 -6.10 4.93 -21.88
CA ASP A 99 -7.23 3.98 -21.91
C ASP A 99 -7.02 2.80 -20.95
N PHE A 100 -5.87 2.15 -21.01
CA PHE A 100 -5.58 1.00 -20.15
C PHE A 100 -5.56 1.37 -18.66
N PRO A 101 -4.83 2.40 -18.21
CA PRO A 101 -4.85 2.78 -16.80
C PRO A 101 -6.22 3.24 -16.31
N LEU A 102 -7.06 3.83 -17.18
CA LEU A 102 -8.43 4.21 -16.83
C LEU A 102 -9.29 2.97 -16.56
N ASP A 103 -9.23 1.97 -17.44
CA ASP A 103 -9.96 0.70 -17.28
C ASP A 103 -9.52 -0.02 -16.00
N VAL A 104 -8.20 -0.10 -15.76
CA VAL A 104 -7.63 -0.68 -14.53
C VAL A 104 -8.08 0.10 -13.29
N GLY A 105 -7.97 1.43 -13.29
CA GLY A 105 -8.35 2.26 -12.16
C GLY A 105 -9.81 2.08 -11.74
N VAL A 106 -10.74 2.04 -12.70
CA VAL A 106 -12.16 1.78 -12.44
C VAL A 106 -12.36 0.40 -11.80
N LYS A 107 -11.79 -0.64 -12.41
CA LYS A 107 -11.93 -2.03 -11.93
C LYS A 107 -11.35 -2.24 -10.52
N VAL A 108 -10.20 -1.63 -10.24
CA VAL A 108 -9.53 -1.76 -8.93
C VAL A 108 -10.33 -1.04 -7.83
N VAL A 109 -10.89 0.17 -8.10
CA VAL A 109 -11.78 0.84 -7.13
C VAL A 109 -13.00 -0.02 -6.81
N GLU A 110 -13.63 -0.59 -7.84
CA GLU A 110 -14.78 -1.49 -7.66
C GLU A 110 -14.40 -2.77 -6.90
N PHE A 111 -13.25 -3.35 -7.21
CA PHE A 111 -12.72 -4.52 -6.50
C PHE A 111 -12.50 -4.22 -5.02
N PHE A 112 -11.83 -3.13 -4.66
CA PHE A 112 -11.57 -2.79 -3.27
C PHE A 112 -12.84 -2.40 -2.49
N ASN A 113 -13.81 -1.73 -3.13
CA ASN A 113 -15.13 -1.50 -2.53
C ASN A 113 -15.78 -2.83 -2.09
N ASP A 114 -15.73 -3.84 -2.95
CA ASP A 114 -16.31 -5.16 -2.67
C ASP A 114 -15.44 -5.96 -1.68
N TYR A 115 -14.12 -5.91 -1.83
CA TYR A 115 -13.18 -6.68 -1.01
C TYR A 115 -13.17 -6.22 0.46
N TYR A 116 -13.06 -4.91 0.68
CA TYR A 116 -13.04 -4.33 2.03
C TYR A 116 -14.44 -4.16 2.62
N GLY A 117 -15.49 -4.18 1.79
CA GLY A 117 -16.86 -3.94 2.22
C GLY A 117 -17.10 -2.53 2.77
N VAL A 118 -16.23 -1.59 2.43
CA VAL A 118 -16.28 -0.17 2.78
C VAL A 118 -16.06 0.64 1.50
N PRO A 119 -17.04 1.43 1.05
CA PRO A 119 -16.96 2.14 -0.22
C PRO A 119 -15.88 3.22 -0.20
N TYR A 120 -15.27 3.48 -1.38
CA TYR A 120 -14.38 4.61 -1.61
C TYR A 120 -15.07 5.92 -1.21
N PRO A 121 -14.46 6.75 -0.34
CA PRO A 121 -15.20 7.82 0.33
C PRO A 121 -15.28 9.14 -0.45
N LEU A 122 -14.55 9.28 -1.57
CA LEU A 122 -14.50 10.52 -2.34
C LEU A 122 -15.36 10.44 -3.61
N ALA A 123 -15.80 11.59 -4.11
CA ALA A 123 -16.60 11.68 -5.33
C ALA A 123 -15.78 11.41 -6.61
N LYS A 124 -14.46 11.54 -6.53
CA LYS A 124 -13.54 11.34 -7.65
C LYS A 124 -12.25 10.66 -7.22
N CYS A 125 -11.58 10.04 -8.19
CA CYS A 125 -10.23 9.51 -8.09
C CYS A 125 -9.47 9.89 -9.36
N ASP A 126 -8.55 10.84 -9.26
CA ASP A 126 -7.71 11.27 -10.37
C ASP A 126 -6.35 10.55 -10.29
N HIS A 127 -5.89 9.99 -11.42
CA HIS A 127 -4.56 9.43 -11.62
C HIS A 127 -3.81 10.38 -12.55
N VAL A 128 -2.68 10.93 -12.12
CA VAL A 128 -1.96 11.98 -12.85
C VAL A 128 -0.56 11.52 -13.21
N ALA A 129 -0.28 11.39 -14.52
CA ALA A 129 1.05 11.13 -15.04
C ALA A 129 1.88 12.43 -15.06
N LEU A 130 3.01 12.42 -14.37
CA LEU A 130 3.94 13.56 -14.28
C LEU A 130 5.24 13.22 -15.00
N PRO A 131 5.77 14.14 -15.84
CA PRO A 131 7.00 13.91 -16.58
C PRO A 131 8.24 13.84 -15.68
N ASP A 132 8.21 14.56 -14.56
CA ASP A 132 9.29 14.59 -13.57
C ASP A 132 8.71 14.32 -12.17
N PHE A 133 8.93 13.12 -11.68
CA PHE A 133 8.46 12.66 -10.37
C PHE A 133 9.49 11.70 -9.75
N SER A 134 9.89 11.94 -8.51
CA SER A 134 11.00 11.22 -7.87
C SER A 134 10.68 9.76 -7.54
N SER A 135 9.45 9.50 -7.10
CA SER A 135 8.97 8.16 -6.76
C SER A 135 8.34 7.46 -7.97
N ALA A 136 7.91 6.22 -7.83
CA ALA A 136 7.08 5.54 -8.83
C ALA A 136 5.68 6.17 -8.86
N ALA A 137 5.06 6.32 -7.69
CA ALA A 137 3.77 6.98 -7.50
C ALA A 137 3.64 7.52 -6.06
N MET A 138 2.51 8.15 -5.76
CA MET A 138 2.14 8.69 -4.45
C MET A 138 0.62 8.74 -4.29
N GLU A 139 0.14 8.22 -3.20
CA GLU A 139 -1.27 7.97 -2.88
C GLU A 139 -2.10 9.20 -2.50
N ASN A 140 -1.72 10.44 -2.80
CA ASN A 140 -2.48 11.63 -2.39
C ASN A 140 -3.99 11.42 -2.55
N TRP A 141 -4.76 11.60 -1.48
CA TRP A 141 -6.17 11.17 -1.43
C TRP A 141 -7.02 11.82 -2.51
N GLY A 142 -7.49 11.01 -3.47
CA GLY A 142 -8.28 11.46 -4.62
C GLY A 142 -7.49 12.15 -5.76
N LEU A 143 -6.16 12.31 -5.61
CA LEU A 143 -5.26 12.86 -6.63
C LEU A 143 -3.94 12.07 -6.64
N ILE A 144 -3.99 10.83 -7.07
CA ILE A 144 -2.82 9.96 -7.11
C ILE A 144 -1.87 10.43 -8.21
N THR A 145 -0.62 10.63 -7.86
CA THR A 145 0.42 11.09 -8.80
C THR A 145 1.37 9.96 -9.16
N TYR A 146 1.80 9.91 -10.41
CA TYR A 146 2.66 8.86 -10.94
C TYR A 146 3.76 9.46 -11.81
N ARG A 147 4.93 8.83 -11.80
CA ARG A 147 5.86 8.99 -12.93
C ARG A 147 5.20 8.42 -14.18
N GLU A 148 5.28 9.11 -15.32
CA GLU A 148 4.64 8.70 -16.58
C GLU A 148 4.88 7.22 -16.93
N ALA A 149 6.10 6.71 -16.70
CA ALA A 149 6.47 5.33 -17.00
C ALA A 149 5.71 4.28 -16.18
N TYR A 150 5.12 4.65 -15.05
CA TYR A 150 4.35 3.76 -14.17
C TYR A 150 2.83 3.96 -14.27
N LEU A 151 2.37 4.76 -15.25
CA LEU A 151 0.93 4.93 -15.52
C LEU A 151 0.58 4.76 -16.99
N LEU A 152 1.35 5.35 -17.92
CA LEU A 152 0.97 5.43 -19.32
C LEU A 152 1.29 4.13 -20.08
N VAL A 153 0.33 3.67 -20.88
CA VAL A 153 0.46 2.46 -21.69
C VAL A 153 0.27 2.78 -23.18
N ASP A 154 1.36 2.81 -23.92
CA ASP A 154 1.26 2.85 -25.40
C ASP A 154 0.74 1.50 -25.89
N PRO A 155 -0.41 1.45 -26.59
CA PRO A 155 -1.03 0.20 -27.01
C PRO A 155 -0.19 -0.62 -27.99
N LYS A 156 0.80 0.00 -28.64
CA LYS A 156 1.64 -0.63 -29.68
C LYS A 156 3.00 -1.12 -29.15
N THR A 157 3.53 -0.44 -28.15
CA THR A 157 4.93 -0.62 -27.73
C THR A 157 5.10 -1.10 -26.29
N THR A 158 4.11 -0.88 -25.39
CA THR A 158 4.21 -1.31 -24.00
C THR A 158 4.11 -2.83 -23.90
N SER A 159 5.14 -3.47 -23.33
CA SER A 159 5.20 -4.93 -23.14
C SER A 159 4.16 -5.41 -22.12
N GLN A 160 3.84 -6.71 -22.16
CA GLN A 160 2.95 -7.33 -21.19
C GLN A 160 3.50 -7.18 -19.76
N SER A 161 4.77 -7.46 -19.54
CA SER A 161 5.40 -7.30 -18.22
C SER A 161 5.30 -5.86 -17.68
N MET A 162 5.39 -4.86 -18.56
CA MET A 162 5.22 -3.47 -18.13
C MET A 162 3.76 -3.14 -17.80
N LYS A 163 2.78 -3.74 -18.48
CA LYS A 163 1.37 -3.62 -18.12
C LYS A 163 1.07 -4.25 -16.76
N GLU A 164 1.71 -5.37 -16.42
CA GLU A 164 1.64 -6.00 -15.11
C GLU A 164 2.17 -5.05 -14.03
N VAL A 165 3.36 -4.47 -14.23
CA VAL A 165 3.93 -3.48 -13.32
C VAL A 165 3.02 -2.26 -13.16
N ILE A 166 2.49 -1.69 -14.24
CA ILE A 166 1.58 -0.54 -14.19
C ILE A 166 0.30 -0.89 -13.41
N THR A 167 -0.23 -2.09 -13.63
CA THR A 167 -1.44 -2.55 -12.94
C THR A 167 -1.18 -2.73 -11.44
N THR A 168 -0.06 -3.34 -11.04
CA THR A 168 0.29 -3.47 -9.62
C THR A 168 0.50 -2.11 -8.98
N VAL A 169 1.20 -1.16 -9.63
CA VAL A 169 1.37 0.20 -9.09
C VAL A 169 0.01 0.92 -8.94
N ILE A 170 -0.88 0.85 -9.93
CA ILE A 170 -2.24 1.45 -9.80
C ILE A 170 -3.00 0.81 -8.63
N ALA A 171 -2.93 -0.51 -8.47
CA ALA A 171 -3.62 -1.22 -7.39
C ALA A 171 -2.99 -0.91 -6.02
N HIS A 172 -1.66 -0.73 -5.95
CA HIS A 172 -0.93 -0.27 -4.77
C HIS A 172 -1.48 1.08 -4.28
N GLU A 173 -1.44 2.09 -5.15
CA GLU A 173 -1.89 3.44 -4.83
C GLU A 173 -3.40 3.51 -4.49
N LEU A 174 -4.20 2.65 -5.11
CA LEU A 174 -5.62 2.55 -4.80
C LEU A 174 -5.88 1.81 -3.48
N SER A 175 -5.06 0.84 -3.08
CA SER A 175 -5.15 0.22 -1.76
C SER A 175 -4.90 1.22 -0.64
N HIS A 176 -3.96 2.13 -0.84
CA HIS A 176 -3.68 3.22 0.10
C HIS A 176 -4.87 4.13 0.36
N GLN A 177 -5.84 4.24 -0.54
CA GLN A 177 -7.02 5.07 -0.32
C GLN A 177 -7.82 4.63 0.92
N TRP A 178 -7.63 3.37 1.36
CA TRP A 178 -8.12 2.82 2.63
C TRP A 178 -6.99 2.68 3.65
N PHE A 179 -5.92 1.94 3.31
CA PHE A 179 -4.74 1.74 4.16
C PHE A 179 -3.74 2.88 3.98
N GLY A 180 -3.78 3.87 4.84
CA GLY A 180 -2.98 5.10 4.79
C GLY A 180 -3.85 6.35 4.77
N ASN A 181 -4.94 6.37 3.98
CA ASN A 181 -5.75 7.55 3.78
C ASN A 181 -7.01 7.57 4.65
N LEU A 182 -7.91 6.59 4.48
CA LEU A 182 -9.11 6.48 5.31
C LEU A 182 -8.74 6.18 6.77
N VAL A 183 -7.82 5.25 6.99
CA VAL A 183 -7.22 4.93 8.28
C VAL A 183 -5.71 5.03 8.12
N THR A 184 -5.06 5.87 8.92
CA THR A 184 -3.62 6.15 8.83
C THR A 184 -2.91 5.60 10.07
N MET A 185 -1.67 5.14 9.95
CA MET A 185 -0.86 4.84 11.11
C MET A 185 -0.77 6.04 12.05
N LYS A 186 -0.64 5.78 13.34
CA LYS A 186 -0.51 6.84 14.35
C LYS A 186 0.85 7.54 14.24
N TRP A 187 1.89 6.76 14.02
CA TRP A 187 3.26 7.23 13.84
C TRP A 187 4.02 6.38 12.82
N TRP A 188 5.13 6.87 12.35
CA TRP A 188 5.92 6.28 11.27
C TRP A 188 6.54 4.91 11.59
N ASP A 189 6.64 4.53 12.86
CA ASP A 189 7.10 3.17 13.24
C ASP A 189 6.13 2.06 12.77
N ASP A 190 4.86 2.39 12.55
CA ASP A 190 3.85 1.52 11.96
C ASP A 190 3.60 1.82 10.45
N LEU A 191 4.60 2.35 9.70
CA LEU A 191 4.52 2.59 8.25
C LEU A 191 4.06 1.36 7.45
N TRP A 192 4.35 0.17 7.96
CA TRP A 192 3.92 -1.09 7.38
C TRP A 192 2.39 -1.23 7.29
N LEU A 193 1.61 -0.56 8.14
CA LEU A 193 0.13 -0.50 8.03
C LEU A 193 -0.33 0.13 6.71
N ASN A 194 0.47 1.01 6.13
CA ASN A 194 0.23 1.59 4.82
C ASN A 194 0.89 0.69 3.75
N GLU A 195 2.21 0.63 3.75
CA GLU A 195 3.01 0.11 2.64
C GLU A 195 2.95 -1.42 2.48
N SER A 196 3.03 -2.16 3.57
CA SER A 196 2.96 -3.63 3.48
C SER A 196 1.57 -4.10 3.04
N PHE A 197 0.51 -3.38 3.47
CA PHE A 197 -0.84 -3.67 2.98
C PHE A 197 -0.99 -3.33 1.51
N ALA A 198 -0.57 -2.16 1.07
CA ALA A 198 -0.62 -1.80 -0.34
C ALA A 198 0.15 -2.81 -1.19
N ASN A 199 1.35 -3.23 -0.74
CA ASN A 199 2.17 -4.20 -1.44
C ASN A 199 1.50 -5.58 -1.59
N VAL A 200 0.84 -6.14 -0.58
CA VAL A 200 0.15 -7.42 -0.75
C VAL A 200 -1.15 -7.26 -1.54
N MET A 201 -1.89 -6.18 -1.32
CA MET A 201 -3.19 -5.96 -1.94
C MET A 201 -3.09 -5.63 -3.44
N GLU A 202 -1.96 -5.08 -3.91
CA GLU A 202 -1.72 -4.91 -5.35
C GLU A 202 -1.74 -6.26 -6.08
N TYR A 203 -1.15 -7.31 -5.48
CA TYR A 203 -1.16 -8.67 -6.03
C TYR A 203 -2.54 -9.32 -5.92
N VAL A 204 -3.23 -9.16 -4.79
CA VAL A 204 -4.60 -9.67 -4.60
C VAL A 204 -5.56 -9.09 -5.64
N ALA A 205 -5.49 -7.77 -5.88
CA ALA A 205 -6.35 -7.11 -6.87
C ALA A 205 -5.96 -7.50 -8.30
N THR A 206 -4.67 -7.53 -8.63
CA THR A 206 -4.19 -7.88 -9.96
C THR A 206 -4.55 -9.33 -10.32
N ASP A 207 -4.37 -10.29 -9.41
CA ASP A 207 -4.76 -11.69 -9.61
C ASP A 207 -6.27 -11.84 -9.85
N ALA A 208 -7.08 -11.13 -9.07
CA ALA A 208 -8.53 -11.16 -9.23
C ALA A 208 -9.02 -10.58 -10.57
N LEU A 209 -8.32 -9.56 -11.10
CA LEU A 209 -8.71 -8.88 -12.35
C LEU A 209 -8.10 -9.54 -13.60
N PHE A 210 -6.92 -10.14 -13.46
CA PHE A 210 -6.12 -10.73 -14.55
C PHE A 210 -5.52 -12.07 -14.12
N PRO A 211 -6.33 -13.09 -13.81
CA PRO A 211 -5.85 -14.37 -13.27
C PRO A 211 -4.91 -15.09 -14.23
N GLU A 212 -5.03 -14.85 -15.55
CA GLU A 212 -4.16 -15.41 -16.58
C GLU A 212 -2.70 -14.92 -16.53
N TRP A 213 -2.42 -13.83 -15.77
CA TRP A 213 -1.06 -13.30 -15.64
C TRP A 213 -0.22 -14.04 -14.61
N ASN A 214 -0.84 -14.89 -13.77
CA ASN A 214 -0.16 -15.63 -12.70
C ASN A 214 0.74 -14.73 -11.85
N ILE A 215 0.24 -13.57 -11.47
CA ILE A 215 1.03 -12.50 -10.83
C ILE A 215 1.68 -12.94 -9.50
N TRP A 216 1.15 -13.98 -8.85
CA TRP A 216 1.74 -14.57 -7.66
C TRP A 216 3.11 -15.20 -7.90
N ASP A 217 3.42 -15.65 -9.13
CA ASP A 217 4.77 -16.12 -9.50
C ASP A 217 5.77 -14.96 -9.45
N THR A 218 5.34 -13.76 -9.87
CA THR A 218 6.13 -12.52 -9.75
C THR A 218 6.31 -12.14 -8.27
N PHE A 219 5.27 -12.22 -7.45
CA PHE A 219 5.36 -11.99 -6.01
C PHE A 219 6.40 -12.89 -5.34
N VAL A 220 6.44 -14.17 -5.69
CA VAL A 220 7.43 -15.09 -5.12
C VAL A 220 8.83 -14.84 -5.68
N SER A 221 8.99 -14.65 -6.99
CA SER A 221 10.30 -14.53 -7.64
C SER A 221 10.96 -13.17 -7.46
N HIS A 222 10.20 -12.08 -7.39
CA HIS A 222 10.73 -10.72 -7.21
C HIS A 222 10.70 -10.31 -5.74
N GLU A 223 9.52 -10.14 -5.17
CA GLU A 223 9.35 -9.68 -3.79
C GLU A 223 9.98 -10.67 -2.79
N GLY A 224 9.67 -11.97 -2.98
CA GLY A 224 10.17 -13.01 -2.11
C GLY A 224 11.68 -13.10 -2.06
N LEU A 225 12.33 -13.13 -3.22
CA LEU A 225 13.80 -13.20 -3.27
C LEU A 225 14.47 -11.91 -2.83
N SER A 226 13.89 -10.75 -3.13
CA SER A 226 14.37 -9.45 -2.66
C SER A 226 14.38 -9.39 -1.14
N SER A 227 13.24 -9.72 -0.50
CA SER A 227 13.11 -9.70 0.95
C SER A 227 14.07 -10.67 1.64
N LEU A 228 14.17 -11.93 1.17
CA LEU A 228 15.04 -12.93 1.77
C LEU A 228 16.53 -12.56 1.63
N ARG A 229 16.95 -12.05 0.48
CA ARG A 229 18.33 -11.59 0.27
C ARG A 229 18.69 -10.44 1.19
N ARG A 230 17.82 -9.46 1.31
CA ARG A 230 18.02 -8.29 2.17
C ARG A 230 18.05 -8.68 3.65
N ASP A 231 17.04 -9.42 4.09
CA ASP A 231 16.82 -9.80 5.49
C ASP A 231 17.80 -10.89 6.00
N SER A 232 18.55 -11.55 5.09
CA SER A 232 19.62 -12.46 5.46
C SER A 232 20.92 -11.76 5.89
N LEU A 233 21.02 -10.45 5.73
CA LEU A 233 22.18 -9.66 6.11
C LEU A 233 22.12 -9.25 7.59
N PRO A 234 23.24 -9.32 8.34
CA PRO A 234 23.26 -8.83 9.71
C PRO A 234 23.07 -7.30 9.76
N GLY A 235 22.34 -6.82 10.76
CA GLY A 235 22.13 -5.39 10.97
C GLY A 235 21.02 -4.75 10.14
N VAL A 236 20.23 -5.53 9.41
CA VAL A 236 19.06 -5.05 8.70
C VAL A 236 17.95 -4.69 9.70
N GLN A 237 17.22 -3.62 9.41
CA GLN A 237 16.08 -3.18 10.22
C GLN A 237 14.92 -4.19 10.20
N SER A 238 14.12 -4.20 11.25
CA SER A 238 12.83 -4.92 11.27
C SER A 238 11.78 -4.17 10.47
N VAL A 239 10.65 -4.82 10.16
CA VAL A 239 9.53 -4.18 9.46
C VAL A 239 8.96 -3.03 10.28
N ARG A 240 8.79 -3.24 11.61
CA ARG A 240 8.45 -2.17 12.55
C ARG A 240 9.71 -1.70 13.25
N THR A 241 10.13 -0.49 12.96
CA THR A 241 11.36 0.13 13.49
C THR A 241 10.99 1.46 14.14
N ALA A 242 11.44 1.64 15.41
CA ALA A 242 11.17 2.86 16.16
C ALA A 242 11.79 4.09 15.48
N VAL A 243 11.00 5.16 15.35
CA VAL A 243 11.38 6.45 14.77
C VAL A 243 11.29 7.53 15.85
N LYS A 244 12.38 8.25 16.07
CA LYS A 244 12.48 9.29 17.09
C LYS A 244 12.70 10.68 16.52
N HIS A 245 13.13 10.78 15.27
CA HIS A 245 13.40 12.04 14.60
C HIS A 245 12.91 12.00 13.14
N PRO A 246 12.39 13.11 12.58
CA PRO A 246 11.94 13.14 11.17
C PRO A 246 13.00 12.69 10.16
N ASP A 247 14.28 12.98 10.37
CA ASP A 247 15.37 12.59 9.47
C ASP A 247 15.54 11.06 9.34
N GLU A 248 14.97 10.28 10.26
CA GLU A 248 14.99 8.82 10.22
C GLU A 248 13.89 8.24 9.32
N ILE A 249 12.83 9.01 9.01
CA ILE A 249 11.63 8.53 8.31
C ILE A 249 11.98 7.99 6.92
N SER A 250 12.78 8.73 6.13
CA SER A 250 13.14 8.30 4.78
C SER A 250 13.84 6.94 4.72
N SER A 251 14.53 6.53 5.80
CA SER A 251 15.20 5.23 5.88
C SER A 251 14.26 4.05 6.07
N LEU A 252 13.00 4.30 6.45
CA LEU A 252 11.98 3.25 6.62
C LEU A 252 11.50 2.67 5.28
N PHE A 253 11.56 3.46 4.22
CA PHE A 253 11.08 3.07 2.88
C PHE A 253 12.04 2.11 2.17
N ASP A 254 12.54 1.08 2.88
CA ASP A 254 13.34 -0.01 2.30
C ASP A 254 12.42 -0.94 1.50
N PRO A 255 12.54 -1.01 0.15
CA PRO A 255 11.63 -1.80 -0.69
C PRO A 255 11.60 -3.28 -0.31
N SER A 256 12.73 -3.82 0.16
CA SER A 256 12.85 -5.23 0.52
C SER A 256 12.27 -5.57 1.89
N ILE A 257 12.12 -4.57 2.78
CA ILE A 257 11.69 -4.78 4.17
C ILE A 257 10.26 -4.32 4.39
N VAL A 258 9.97 -3.01 4.35
CA VAL A 258 8.61 -2.53 4.67
C VAL A 258 7.60 -2.92 3.58
N TYR A 259 8.03 -3.03 2.32
CA TYR A 259 7.17 -3.50 1.22
C TYR A 259 7.22 -5.02 1.11
N ALA A 260 8.31 -5.59 0.59
CA ALA A 260 8.40 -7.01 0.22
C ALA A 260 8.28 -7.96 1.40
N LYS A 261 9.06 -7.80 2.49
CA LYS A 261 8.93 -8.65 3.69
C LYS A 261 7.57 -8.42 4.35
N GLY A 262 7.17 -7.17 4.54
CA GLY A 262 5.89 -6.82 5.15
C GLY A 262 4.70 -7.41 4.40
N GLY A 263 4.65 -7.26 3.06
CA GLY A 263 3.61 -7.84 2.20
C GLY A 263 3.55 -9.38 2.30
N ARG A 264 4.72 -10.05 2.34
CA ARG A 264 4.78 -11.51 2.53
C ARG A 264 4.26 -11.95 3.89
N LEU A 265 4.55 -11.19 4.95
CA LEU A 265 4.03 -11.47 6.29
C LEU A 265 2.51 -11.34 6.33
N LEU A 266 1.95 -10.34 5.66
CA LEU A 266 0.50 -10.18 5.54
C LEU A 266 -0.14 -11.26 4.67
N ASN A 267 0.50 -11.69 3.58
CA ASN A 267 0.06 -12.85 2.80
C ASN A 267 0.08 -14.14 3.63
N MET A 268 1.12 -14.35 4.44
CA MET A 268 1.19 -15.47 5.39
C MET A 268 0.03 -15.40 6.39
N LEU A 269 -0.23 -14.23 6.97
CA LEU A 269 -1.35 -14.02 7.89
C LEU A 269 -2.71 -14.29 7.23
N MET A 270 -2.92 -13.79 6.02
CA MET A 270 -4.15 -14.01 5.25
C MET A 270 -4.41 -15.52 5.03
N ASN A 271 -3.38 -16.28 4.67
CA ASN A 271 -3.49 -17.73 4.50
C ASN A 271 -3.68 -18.47 5.84
N TYR A 272 -3.09 -17.98 6.94
CA TYR A 272 -3.25 -18.57 8.27
C TYR A 272 -4.64 -18.35 8.86
N LEU A 273 -5.25 -17.18 8.63
CA LEU A 273 -6.61 -16.87 9.11
C LEU A 273 -7.71 -17.43 8.20
N GLY A 274 -7.41 -17.55 6.90
CA GLY A 274 -8.38 -17.77 5.86
C GLY A 274 -8.98 -16.46 5.33
N SER A 275 -9.35 -16.43 4.06
CA SER A 275 -9.78 -15.22 3.36
C SER A 275 -11.02 -14.56 3.96
N ASP A 276 -11.97 -15.34 4.44
CA ASP A 276 -13.25 -14.82 4.95
C ASP A 276 -13.06 -14.08 6.29
N ASP A 277 -12.32 -14.68 7.24
CA ASP A 277 -12.02 -14.06 8.53
C ASP A 277 -11.09 -12.85 8.36
N PHE A 278 -10.12 -12.94 7.45
CA PHE A 278 -9.25 -11.81 7.13
C PHE A 278 -10.06 -10.62 6.60
N ARG A 279 -10.89 -10.82 5.57
CA ARG A 279 -11.75 -9.77 5.01
C ARG A 279 -12.74 -9.20 6.03
N LYS A 280 -13.35 -10.07 6.85
CA LYS A 280 -14.25 -9.64 7.93
C LYS A 280 -13.53 -8.75 8.94
N GLY A 281 -12.33 -9.12 9.36
CA GLY A 281 -11.51 -8.34 10.29
C GLY A 281 -11.09 -6.98 9.68
N LEU A 282 -10.71 -6.94 8.39
CA LEU A 282 -10.41 -5.68 7.70
C LEU A 282 -11.63 -4.74 7.66
N LYS A 283 -12.81 -5.27 7.35
CA LYS A 283 -14.05 -4.48 7.37
C LYS A 283 -14.31 -3.88 8.76
N MET A 284 -14.20 -4.68 9.81
CA MET A 284 -14.38 -4.23 11.20
C MET A 284 -13.36 -3.13 11.57
N TYR A 285 -12.10 -3.31 11.15
CA TYR A 285 -11.03 -2.33 11.36
C TYR A 285 -11.36 -0.99 10.68
N PHE A 286 -11.74 -0.98 9.40
CA PHE A 286 -12.10 0.24 8.69
C PHE A 286 -13.34 0.92 9.27
N GLU A 287 -14.41 0.17 9.56
CA GLU A 287 -15.65 0.74 10.12
C GLU A 287 -15.40 1.43 11.45
N LYS A 288 -14.54 0.85 12.29
CA LYS A 288 -14.21 1.38 13.61
C LYS A 288 -13.28 2.59 13.56
N HIS A 289 -12.33 2.61 12.63
CA HIS A 289 -11.22 3.57 12.68
C HIS A 289 -11.21 4.59 11.52
N LYS A 290 -12.20 4.56 10.61
CA LYS A 290 -12.27 5.51 9.47
C LYS A 290 -12.10 6.96 9.90
N TYR A 291 -11.28 7.69 9.12
CA TYR A 291 -10.87 9.07 9.36
C TYR A 291 -10.01 9.27 10.62
N GLY A 292 -9.58 8.20 11.26
CA GLY A 292 -8.72 8.19 12.43
C GLY A 292 -7.32 7.65 12.16
N ASN A 293 -6.61 7.42 13.27
CA ASN A 293 -5.26 6.85 13.27
C ASN A 293 -5.22 5.62 14.16
N THR A 294 -4.35 4.67 13.80
CA THR A 294 -4.23 3.37 14.46
C THR A 294 -2.78 2.97 14.65
N THR A 295 -2.60 1.98 15.52
CA THR A 295 -1.37 1.21 15.67
C THR A 295 -1.59 -0.22 15.18
N GLY A 296 -0.53 -1.00 15.05
CA GLY A 296 -0.64 -2.42 14.71
C GLY A 296 -1.56 -3.19 15.64
N SER A 297 -1.62 -2.83 16.93
CA SER A 297 -2.48 -3.47 17.92
C SER A 297 -3.98 -3.33 17.60
N ASP A 298 -4.39 -2.20 17.00
CA ASP A 298 -5.79 -1.97 16.62
C ASP A 298 -6.22 -2.91 15.49
N LEU A 299 -5.32 -3.14 14.52
CA LEU A 299 -5.56 -4.09 13.44
C LEU A 299 -5.59 -5.53 13.97
N TRP A 300 -4.63 -5.91 14.83
CA TRP A 300 -4.59 -7.25 15.43
C TRP A 300 -5.84 -7.54 16.24
N ALA A 301 -6.36 -6.56 16.98
CA ALA A 301 -7.62 -6.72 17.72
C ALA A 301 -8.81 -7.03 16.80
N ALA A 302 -8.95 -6.33 15.67
CA ALA A 302 -10.03 -6.56 14.72
C ALA A 302 -9.92 -7.94 14.04
N LEU A 303 -8.71 -8.35 13.63
CA LEU A 303 -8.47 -9.67 13.02
C LEU A 303 -8.64 -10.82 14.03
N ALA A 304 -8.23 -10.62 15.29
CA ALA A 304 -8.45 -11.59 16.37
C ALA A 304 -9.93 -11.76 16.69
N GLU A 305 -10.70 -10.67 16.74
CA GLU A 305 -12.17 -10.72 16.94
C GLU A 305 -12.87 -11.46 15.78
N ALA A 306 -12.41 -11.28 14.56
CA ALA A 306 -13.00 -11.93 13.40
C ALA A 306 -12.70 -13.43 13.34
N SER A 307 -11.45 -13.83 13.66
CA SER A 307 -10.93 -15.21 13.47
C SER A 307 -10.93 -16.07 14.74
N GLY A 308 -11.01 -15.46 15.92
CA GLY A 308 -10.83 -16.15 17.19
C GLY A 308 -9.40 -16.60 17.50
N LYS A 309 -8.40 -16.16 16.70
CA LYS A 309 -6.99 -16.52 16.87
C LYS A 309 -6.18 -15.41 17.57
N ASP A 310 -5.08 -15.76 18.24
CA ASP A 310 -4.11 -14.79 18.78
C ASP A 310 -3.23 -14.22 17.67
N VAL A 311 -3.76 -13.21 16.97
CA VAL A 311 -3.07 -12.56 15.85
C VAL A 311 -1.87 -11.74 16.33
N ALA A 312 -1.98 -11.07 17.47
CA ALA A 312 -0.87 -10.27 18.00
C ALA A 312 0.32 -11.16 18.38
N GLY A 313 0.11 -12.22 19.14
CA GLY A 313 1.16 -13.18 19.50
C GLY A 313 1.80 -13.85 18.29
N PHE A 314 1.03 -14.04 17.20
CA PHE A 314 1.52 -14.57 15.94
C PHE A 314 2.37 -13.55 15.17
N MET A 315 1.92 -12.29 15.01
CA MET A 315 2.53 -11.31 14.11
C MET A 315 3.66 -10.47 14.72
N GLU A 316 3.59 -10.14 16.01
CA GLU A 316 4.57 -9.26 16.67
C GLU A 316 6.02 -9.74 16.52
N PRO A 317 6.37 -11.05 16.68
CA PRO A 317 7.71 -11.52 16.46
C PRO A 317 8.23 -11.33 15.02
N TRP A 318 7.35 -11.42 14.02
CA TRP A 318 7.69 -11.25 12.63
C TRP A 318 7.95 -9.79 12.25
N LEU A 319 7.21 -8.84 12.84
CA LEU A 319 7.36 -7.42 12.57
C LEU A 319 8.54 -6.80 13.31
N THR A 320 8.84 -7.27 14.52
CA THR A 320 9.82 -6.62 15.40
C THR A 320 11.23 -7.25 15.34
N ARG A 321 11.36 -8.39 14.63
CA ARG A 321 12.64 -9.08 14.47
C ARG A 321 13.10 -9.06 13.03
N SER A 322 14.36 -8.71 12.81
CA SER A 322 15.02 -8.91 11.52
C SER A 322 15.43 -10.38 11.35
N GLY A 323 15.66 -10.81 10.11
CA GLY A 323 15.92 -12.18 9.76
C GLY A 323 14.66 -13.03 9.61
N PHE A 324 14.84 -14.30 9.31
CA PHE A 324 13.78 -15.27 9.10
C PHE A 324 14.23 -16.68 9.50
N PRO A 325 13.29 -17.61 9.79
CA PRO A 325 13.62 -18.99 10.05
C PRO A 325 13.79 -19.78 8.75
N VAL A 326 14.73 -20.73 8.77
CA VAL A 326 14.73 -21.88 7.86
C VAL A 326 14.10 -23.04 8.59
N VAL A 327 13.12 -23.68 7.99
CA VAL A 327 12.42 -24.84 8.53
C VAL A 327 12.99 -26.10 7.87
N SER A 328 13.58 -26.98 8.67
CA SER A 328 14.01 -28.32 8.24
C SER A 328 12.89 -29.32 8.52
N VAL A 329 12.67 -30.22 7.57
CA VAL A 329 11.66 -31.28 7.68
C VAL A 329 12.34 -32.61 7.35
N ASP A 330 12.49 -33.48 8.34
CA ASP A 330 13.16 -34.76 8.22
C ASP A 330 12.22 -35.91 8.53
N GLN A 331 12.26 -36.96 7.70
CA GLN A 331 11.52 -38.18 7.98
C GLN A 331 12.30 -39.07 8.98
N VAL A 332 11.66 -39.39 10.10
CA VAL A 332 12.22 -40.27 11.14
C VAL A 332 11.30 -41.45 11.35
N GLY A 333 11.56 -42.55 10.66
CA GLY A 333 10.69 -43.74 10.66
C GLY A 333 9.33 -43.41 10.01
N SER A 334 8.25 -43.56 10.81
CA SER A 334 6.88 -43.18 10.41
C SER A 334 6.49 -41.75 10.81
N SER A 335 7.38 -41.03 11.50
CA SER A 335 7.16 -39.66 11.99
C SER A 335 7.91 -38.65 11.16
N VAL A 336 7.59 -37.36 11.34
CA VAL A 336 8.28 -36.23 10.74
C VAL A 336 8.83 -35.34 11.86
N ALA A 337 10.13 -35.07 11.84
CA ALA A 337 10.76 -34.06 12.70
C ALA A 337 10.77 -32.72 11.94
N ILE A 338 10.27 -31.67 12.60
CA ILE A 338 10.22 -30.31 12.03
C ILE A 338 10.97 -29.38 12.96
N GLU A 339 11.99 -28.69 12.45
CA GLU A 339 12.84 -27.78 13.23
C GLU A 339 12.98 -26.43 12.54
N GLN A 340 12.99 -25.33 13.31
CA GLN A 340 13.31 -24.01 12.80
C GLN A 340 14.65 -23.50 13.31
N ASN A 341 15.39 -22.83 12.45
CA ASN A 341 16.66 -22.20 12.80
C ASN A 341 16.73 -20.81 12.15
N HIS A 342 17.16 -19.79 12.91
CA HIS A 342 17.42 -18.45 12.38
C HIS A 342 18.48 -18.52 11.29
N PHE A 343 18.24 -17.86 10.16
CA PHE A 343 19.16 -17.81 9.03
C PHE A 343 19.79 -16.42 8.87
N LEU A 344 21.11 -16.38 8.73
CA LEU A 344 21.88 -15.24 8.23
C LEU A 344 23.01 -15.75 7.33
N VAL A 345 23.40 -14.93 6.33
CA VAL A 345 24.57 -15.26 5.46
C VAL A 345 25.90 -15.29 6.23
N ASP A 346 25.98 -14.61 7.37
CA ASP A 346 27.10 -14.72 8.31
C ASP A 346 26.69 -15.61 9.49
N PRO A 347 27.12 -16.90 9.52
CA PRO A 347 26.75 -17.82 10.59
C PRO A 347 27.20 -17.37 11.99
N SER A 348 28.25 -16.54 12.08
CA SER A 348 28.77 -16.04 13.36
C SER A 348 27.82 -15.02 14.03
N LYS A 349 26.85 -14.52 13.31
CA LYS A 349 25.84 -13.54 13.78
C LYS A 349 24.47 -14.15 14.01
N VAL A 350 24.30 -15.44 13.78
CA VAL A 350 23.05 -16.16 14.02
C VAL A 350 22.71 -16.13 15.51
N ASP A 351 21.48 -15.70 15.80
CA ASP A 351 20.91 -15.78 17.15
C ASP A 351 20.14 -17.09 17.29
N THR A 352 20.73 -18.05 17.99
CA THR A 352 20.18 -19.41 18.15
C THR A 352 18.94 -19.46 19.04
N GLU A 353 18.65 -18.41 19.80
CA GLU A 353 17.42 -18.32 20.62
C GLU A 353 16.27 -17.64 19.91
N ARG A 354 16.52 -17.07 18.74
CA ARG A 354 15.51 -16.37 17.96
C ARG A 354 14.59 -17.35 17.26
N MET A 355 13.30 -17.27 17.58
CA MET A 355 12.22 -18.13 17.06
C MET A 355 11.09 -17.28 16.54
N TRP A 356 10.33 -17.84 15.58
CA TRP A 356 9.10 -17.24 15.07
C TRP A 356 7.97 -18.28 15.18
N PRO A 357 6.73 -17.84 15.35
CA PRO A 357 5.57 -18.71 15.18
C PRO A 357 5.35 -18.98 13.68
N VAL A 358 5.82 -20.12 13.18
CA VAL A 358 5.72 -20.50 11.77
C VAL A 358 4.43 -21.28 11.56
N PRO A 359 3.49 -20.83 10.69
CA PRO A 359 2.29 -21.60 10.41
C PRO A 359 2.62 -22.81 9.53
N LEU A 360 2.14 -23.97 9.96
CA LEU A 360 2.33 -25.25 9.26
C LEU A 360 0.98 -25.64 8.63
N LEU A 361 0.73 -25.19 7.39
CA LEU A 361 -0.46 -25.57 6.63
C LEU A 361 -0.27 -26.99 6.08
N SER A 362 -0.82 -27.98 6.79
CA SER A 362 -0.67 -29.38 6.47
C SER A 362 -2.03 -30.05 6.16
N THR A 363 -2.02 -31.10 5.34
CA THR A 363 -3.15 -31.99 5.12
C THR A 363 -3.31 -33.03 6.22
N SER A 364 -2.32 -33.18 7.12
CA SER A 364 -2.35 -34.10 8.26
C SER A 364 -2.73 -33.37 9.55
N SER A 365 -3.73 -33.90 10.25
CA SER A 365 -4.14 -33.41 11.58
C SER A 365 -3.14 -33.70 12.70
N GLU A 366 -2.12 -34.52 12.44
CA GLU A 366 -1.05 -34.84 13.41
C GLU A 366 0.05 -33.78 13.47
N ILE A 367 0.15 -32.93 12.44
CA ILE A 367 1.07 -31.80 12.40
C ILE A 367 0.43 -30.60 13.11
N PRO A 368 1.12 -29.98 14.08
CA PRO A 368 0.57 -28.80 14.77
C PRO A 368 0.38 -27.64 13.82
N GLU A 369 -0.62 -26.81 14.06
CA GLU A 369 -0.92 -25.63 13.21
C GLU A 369 0.23 -24.60 13.24
N LEU A 370 0.97 -24.54 14.34
CA LEU A 370 2.08 -23.61 14.55
C LEU A 370 3.32 -24.30 15.08
N LEU A 371 4.48 -24.01 14.50
CA LEU A 371 5.79 -24.29 15.06
C LEU A 371 6.27 -23.04 15.81
N SER A 372 6.09 -23.01 17.14
CA SER A 372 6.46 -21.87 17.99
C SER A 372 7.74 -22.08 18.79
N LYS A 373 8.31 -23.28 18.72
CA LYS A 373 9.56 -23.69 19.37
C LYS A 373 10.58 -24.12 18.30
N ARG A 374 11.78 -24.51 18.74
CA ARG A 374 12.82 -24.97 17.82
C ARG A 374 12.39 -26.24 17.07
N GLY A 375 11.80 -27.20 17.75
CA GLY A 375 11.31 -28.47 17.21
C GLY A 375 10.80 -29.36 18.33
#